data_bcde0f0793cc7bf9ca80988efc7f1866
#
_entry.id   bcde0f0793cc7bf9ca80988efc7f1866
#
_cell.length_a   1.000
_cell.length_b   1.000
_cell.length_c   1.000
_cell.angle_alpha   90.00
_cell.angle_beta   90.00
_cell.angle_gamma   90.00
#
_symmetry.space_group_name_H-M   'P 1'
#
loop_
_entity.id
_entity.type
_entity.pdbx_description
1 polymer ?
#
loop_
_entity_poly.entity_id
_entity_poly.type
_entity_poly.pdbx_seq_one_letter_code
_entity_poly.pdbx_strand_id
1 'polypeptide(L)'
;VSALILLAGVVLPYTNLSLFYSYVQEDGLVEWITVAGLLTSAFICFYRFAKLVRRKRAWFLFVTLLFGLFLLFVAGEEVSWGQRIFRLATPEFFQKHNSQQETNLHNLVVGGVKINKLVFSILLIAALGVFFLVLPWLYQKSKPVRRFLDRSGVPVPQWYQVFVILLLFGLTTLIPIPESKNWELLECCAVQLF
;
A
#
# COMPACT_ATOMS: atom_id res chain seq x y z
N VAL A 1 1.28 7.81 -14.31
CA VAL A 1 1.04 6.36 -14.14
C VAL A 1 -0.31 6.14 -13.49
N SER A 2 -0.59 6.63 -12.28
CA SER A 2 -1.84 6.42 -11.52
C SER A 2 -3.10 6.76 -12.32
N ALA A 3 -3.10 7.87 -13.08
CA ALA A 3 -4.24 8.25 -13.90
C ALA A 3 -4.56 7.25 -15.02
N LEU A 4 -3.55 6.63 -15.62
CA LEU A 4 -3.73 5.60 -16.66
C LEU A 4 -4.24 4.29 -16.06
N ILE A 5 -3.71 3.89 -14.89
CA ILE A 5 -4.16 2.69 -14.16
C ILE A 5 -5.64 2.83 -13.81
N LEU A 6 -6.03 4.00 -13.27
CA LEU A 6 -7.41 4.30 -12.95
C LEU A 6 -8.32 4.31 -14.18
N LEU A 7 -7.90 5.01 -15.22
CA LEU A 7 -8.69 5.09 -16.43
C LEU A 7 -8.95 3.70 -16.99
N ALA A 8 -7.91 2.85 -17.04
CA ALA A 8 -8.07 1.46 -17.43
C ALA A 8 -9.01 0.71 -16.47
N GLY A 9 -8.81 0.85 -15.14
CA GLY A 9 -9.65 0.23 -14.11
C GLY A 9 -11.13 0.65 -14.18
N VAL A 10 -11.42 1.89 -14.59
CA VAL A 10 -12.80 2.38 -14.76
C VAL A 10 -13.40 1.97 -16.09
N VAL A 11 -12.64 1.97 -17.17
CA VAL A 11 -13.15 1.72 -18.53
C VAL A 11 -13.28 0.22 -18.83
N LEU A 12 -12.32 -0.60 -18.43
CA LEU A 12 -12.29 -2.04 -18.72
C LEU A 12 -13.53 -2.80 -18.25
N PRO A 13 -14.12 -2.54 -17.07
CA PRO A 13 -15.34 -3.22 -16.64
C PRO A 13 -16.51 -3.09 -17.62
N TYR A 14 -16.60 -1.95 -18.31
CA TYR A 14 -17.68 -1.66 -19.26
C TYR A 14 -17.38 -2.11 -20.69
N THR A 15 -16.11 -2.32 -21.02
CA THR A 15 -15.68 -2.65 -22.39
C THR A 15 -15.24 -4.10 -22.54
N ASN A 16 -14.50 -4.63 -21.60
CA ASN A 16 -13.98 -6.00 -21.61
C ASN A 16 -13.76 -6.52 -20.20
N LEU A 17 -14.76 -7.17 -19.65
CA LEU A 17 -14.76 -7.69 -18.28
C LEU A 17 -13.67 -8.76 -18.05
N SER A 18 -13.40 -9.60 -19.05
CA SER A 18 -12.35 -10.63 -18.96
C SER A 18 -10.96 -9.98 -18.83
N LEU A 19 -10.69 -8.94 -19.63
CA LEU A 19 -9.45 -8.19 -19.56
C LEU A 19 -9.32 -7.44 -18.23
N PHE A 20 -10.43 -6.90 -17.69
CA PHE A 20 -10.43 -6.28 -16.38
C PHE A 20 -10.01 -7.28 -15.28
N TYR A 21 -10.60 -8.48 -15.25
CA TYR A 21 -10.22 -9.48 -14.26
C TYR A 21 -8.74 -9.89 -14.39
N SER A 22 -8.23 -10.04 -15.61
CA SER A 22 -6.79 -10.32 -15.83
C SER A 22 -5.90 -9.15 -15.38
N TYR A 23 -6.42 -7.92 -15.41
CA TYR A 23 -5.70 -6.73 -15.01
C TYR A 23 -5.57 -6.60 -13.49
N VAL A 24 -6.61 -6.98 -12.73
CA VAL A 24 -6.70 -6.85 -11.26
C VAL A 24 -6.58 -8.18 -10.50
N GLN A 25 -6.30 -9.28 -11.19
CA GLN A 25 -6.07 -10.57 -10.53
C GLN A 25 -4.70 -10.62 -9.86
N GLU A 26 -4.50 -11.62 -9.01
CA GLU A 26 -3.20 -11.98 -8.47
C GLU A 26 -2.18 -12.25 -9.60
N ASP A 27 -0.95 -11.79 -9.42
CA ASP A 27 0.08 -11.71 -10.46
C ASP A 27 -0.29 -10.82 -11.67
N GLY A 28 -1.36 -10.04 -11.55
CA GLY A 28 -1.79 -9.10 -12.58
C GLY A 28 -0.95 -7.83 -12.64
N LEU A 29 -1.23 -7.01 -13.66
CA LEU A 29 -0.47 -5.79 -13.90
C LEU A 29 -0.58 -4.80 -12.72
N VAL A 30 -1.76 -4.70 -12.09
CA VAL A 30 -2.00 -3.80 -10.94
C VAL A 30 -1.10 -4.15 -9.76
N GLU A 31 -1.04 -5.44 -9.39
CA GLU A 31 -0.19 -5.93 -8.30
C GLU A 31 1.29 -5.65 -8.58
N TRP A 32 1.78 -5.95 -9.78
CA TRP A 32 3.18 -5.68 -10.14
C TRP A 32 3.53 -4.20 -10.12
N ILE A 33 2.62 -3.32 -10.50
CA ILE A 33 2.83 -1.87 -10.41
C ILE A 33 2.83 -1.42 -8.94
N THR A 34 1.96 -1.99 -8.10
CA THR A 34 1.95 -1.75 -6.64
C THR A 34 3.31 -2.13 -6.03
N VAL A 35 3.78 -3.34 -6.30
CA VAL A 35 5.08 -3.83 -5.84
C VAL A 35 6.23 -2.92 -6.31
N ALA A 36 6.24 -2.55 -7.59
CA ALA A 36 7.26 -1.63 -8.14
C ALA A 36 7.23 -0.26 -7.44
N GLY A 37 6.06 0.28 -7.15
CA GLY A 37 5.89 1.53 -6.41
C GLY A 37 6.41 1.41 -4.97
N LEU A 38 6.05 0.35 -4.26
CA LEU A 38 6.51 0.06 -2.90
C LEU A 38 8.03 -0.09 -2.84
N LEU A 39 8.61 -0.88 -3.75
CA LEU A 39 10.07 -1.07 -3.82
C LEU A 39 10.81 0.23 -4.15
N THR A 40 10.26 1.04 -5.07
CA THR A 40 10.84 2.35 -5.41
C THR A 40 10.82 3.27 -4.19
N SER A 41 9.70 3.33 -3.47
CA SER A 41 9.55 4.15 -2.26
C SER A 41 10.47 3.67 -1.13
N ALA A 42 10.61 2.35 -0.94
CA ALA A 42 11.56 1.76 0.00
C ALA A 42 13.00 2.12 -0.36
N PHE A 43 13.37 2.01 -1.63
CA PHE A 43 14.69 2.40 -2.13
C PHE A 43 14.99 3.88 -1.87
N ILE A 44 14.02 4.77 -2.11
CA ILE A 44 14.15 6.20 -1.81
C ILE A 44 14.41 6.41 -0.30
N CYS A 45 13.72 5.69 0.58
CA CYS A 45 13.94 5.76 2.02
C CYS A 45 15.36 5.31 2.40
N PHE A 46 15.84 4.20 1.88
CA PHE A 46 17.21 3.72 2.15
C PHE A 46 18.28 4.64 1.57
N TYR A 47 18.06 5.17 0.37
CA TYR A 47 18.95 6.16 -0.24
C TYR A 47 19.01 7.44 0.62
N ARG A 48 17.87 7.96 1.07
CA ARG A 48 17.81 9.12 1.98
C ARG A 48 18.49 8.83 3.30
N PHE A 49 18.28 7.65 3.88
CA PHE A 49 18.97 7.22 5.09
C PHE A 49 20.49 7.29 4.88
N ALA A 50 21.04 6.64 3.85
CA ALA A 50 22.47 6.61 3.57
C ALA A 50 23.06 8.02 3.32
N LYS A 51 22.34 8.87 2.59
CA LYS A 51 22.78 10.27 2.32
C LYS A 51 22.73 11.17 3.55
N LEU A 52 21.79 10.91 4.47
CA LEU A 52 21.52 11.78 5.61
C LEU A 52 22.11 11.27 6.93
N VAL A 53 22.73 10.08 6.97
CA VAL A 53 23.25 9.44 8.19
C VAL A 53 24.19 10.34 8.98
N ARG A 54 25.00 11.18 8.31
CA ARG A 54 25.92 12.12 8.94
C ARG A 54 25.37 13.54 9.13
N ARG A 55 24.12 13.81 8.69
CA ARG A 55 23.52 15.16 8.65
C ARG A 55 22.26 15.30 9.50
N LYS A 56 21.57 14.21 9.79
CA LYS A 56 20.31 14.21 10.52
C LYS A 56 20.45 13.51 11.87
N ARG A 57 19.53 13.82 12.79
CA ARG A 57 19.49 13.20 14.13
C ARG A 57 19.09 11.73 14.03
N ALA A 58 19.53 10.93 14.99
CA ALA A 58 19.25 9.49 15.06
C ALA A 58 17.76 9.16 14.95
N TRP A 59 16.88 9.94 15.56
CA TRP A 59 15.43 9.75 15.49
C TRP A 59 14.88 9.87 14.06
N PHE A 60 15.32 10.89 13.30
CA PHE A 60 14.94 11.05 11.89
C PHE A 60 15.40 9.85 11.05
N LEU A 61 16.63 9.41 11.26
CA LEU A 61 17.22 8.28 10.55
C LEU A 61 16.50 6.98 10.89
N PHE A 62 16.19 6.77 12.18
CA PHE A 62 15.43 5.61 12.64
C PHE A 62 14.05 5.54 11.99
N VAL A 63 13.29 6.64 12.00
CA VAL A 63 11.96 6.70 11.37
C VAL A 63 12.04 6.47 9.85
N THR A 64 13.04 7.08 9.18
CA THR A 64 13.23 6.89 7.73
C THR A 64 13.57 5.43 7.39
N LEU A 65 14.43 4.79 8.18
CA LEU A 65 14.80 3.38 8.02
C LEU A 65 13.59 2.47 8.28
N LEU A 66 12.87 2.70 9.38
CA LEU A 66 11.70 1.92 9.74
C LEU A 66 10.62 1.99 8.65
N PHE A 67 10.40 3.17 8.08
CA PHE A 67 9.45 3.36 7.00
C PHE A 67 9.89 2.63 5.72
N GLY A 68 11.18 2.68 5.37
CA GLY A 68 11.72 1.90 4.26
C GLY A 68 11.57 0.38 4.45
N LEU A 69 11.85 -0.12 5.66
CA LEU A 69 11.67 -1.53 6.01
C LEU A 69 10.18 -1.94 5.97
N PHE A 70 9.28 -1.08 6.43
CA PHE A 70 7.84 -1.31 6.35
C PHE A 70 7.36 -1.42 4.90
N LEU A 71 7.77 -0.51 4.02
CA LEU A 71 7.42 -0.57 2.59
C LEU A 71 7.97 -1.83 1.92
N LEU A 72 9.21 -2.23 2.26
CA LEU A 72 9.80 -3.48 1.78
C LEU A 72 9.03 -4.70 2.28
N PHE A 73 8.60 -4.68 3.54
CA PHE A 73 7.77 -5.74 4.11
C PHE A 73 6.43 -5.86 3.36
N VAL A 74 5.73 -4.74 3.14
CA VAL A 74 4.46 -4.75 2.39
C VAL A 74 4.67 -5.27 0.98
N ALA A 75 5.73 -4.83 0.27
CA ALA A 75 6.06 -5.37 -1.06
C ALA A 75 6.33 -6.88 -1.04
N GLY A 76 6.97 -7.40 0.02
CA GLY A 76 7.19 -8.83 0.22
C GLY A 76 5.89 -9.60 0.42
N GLU A 77 4.97 -9.05 1.21
CA GLU A 77 3.64 -9.62 1.46
C GLU A 77 2.80 -9.71 0.17
N GLU A 78 2.87 -8.71 -0.70
CA GLU A 78 2.16 -8.71 -2.00
C GLU A 78 2.61 -9.87 -2.90
N VAL A 79 3.92 -10.10 -3.01
CA VAL A 79 4.46 -11.18 -3.86
C VAL A 79 4.70 -12.49 -3.10
N SER A 80 4.08 -12.67 -1.94
CA SER A 80 4.27 -13.85 -1.07
C SER A 80 5.74 -14.20 -0.85
N TRP A 81 6.56 -13.16 -0.61
CA TRP A 81 8.02 -13.25 -0.42
C TRP A 81 8.75 -13.92 -1.59
N GLY A 82 8.20 -13.81 -2.79
CA GLY A 82 8.76 -14.40 -4.00
C GLY A 82 8.50 -15.90 -4.12
N GLN A 83 7.64 -16.48 -3.30
CA GLN A 83 7.35 -17.92 -3.31
C GLN A 83 6.95 -18.42 -4.71
N ARG A 84 6.06 -17.69 -5.40
CA ARG A 84 5.61 -18.03 -6.76
C ARG A 84 6.73 -17.87 -7.79
N ILE A 85 7.57 -16.83 -7.64
CA ILE A 85 8.69 -16.54 -8.54
C ILE A 85 9.76 -17.66 -8.46
N PHE A 86 10.13 -18.04 -7.24
CA PHE A 86 11.19 -19.01 -6.99
C PHE A 86 10.66 -20.46 -6.85
N ARG A 87 9.35 -20.66 -7.00
CA ARG A 87 8.67 -21.96 -6.86
C ARG A 87 8.99 -22.66 -5.54
N LEU A 88 8.98 -21.92 -4.45
CA LEU A 88 9.27 -22.43 -3.12
C LEU A 88 8.06 -23.19 -2.57
N ALA A 89 8.31 -24.31 -1.90
CA ALA A 89 7.26 -25.05 -1.24
C ALA A 89 6.69 -24.24 -0.07
N THR A 90 5.36 -24.23 0.06
CA THR A 90 4.69 -23.57 1.17
C THR A 90 4.98 -24.29 2.48
N PRO A 91 5.47 -23.62 3.54
CA PRO A 91 5.63 -24.24 4.86
C PRO A 91 4.30 -24.77 5.42
N GLU A 92 4.35 -25.89 6.17
CA GLU A 92 3.16 -26.57 6.68
C GLU A 92 2.21 -25.65 7.46
N PHE A 93 2.75 -24.70 8.23
CA PHE A 93 1.94 -23.71 8.94
C PHE A 93 1.06 -22.92 7.99
N PHE A 94 1.61 -22.38 6.91
CA PHE A 94 0.87 -21.57 5.93
C PHE A 94 -0.07 -22.43 5.07
N GLN A 95 0.31 -23.70 4.77
CA GLN A 95 -0.61 -24.62 4.09
C GLN A 95 -1.92 -24.81 4.86
N LYS A 96 -1.84 -24.87 6.21
CA LYS A 96 -3.00 -25.12 7.08
C LYS A 96 -3.77 -23.85 7.44
N HIS A 97 -3.10 -22.69 7.51
CA HIS A 97 -3.67 -21.48 8.08
C HIS A 97 -3.78 -20.31 7.10
N ASN A 98 -3.29 -20.43 5.88
CA ASN A 98 -3.40 -19.39 4.86
C ASN A 98 -4.49 -19.77 3.85
N SER A 99 -5.41 -18.85 3.55
CA SER A 99 -6.57 -19.13 2.67
C SER A 99 -6.19 -19.43 1.22
N GLN A 100 -4.97 -19.04 0.81
CA GLN A 100 -4.42 -19.28 -0.53
C GLN A 100 -3.24 -20.26 -0.50
N GLN A 101 -2.90 -20.79 0.68
CA GLN A 101 -1.73 -21.65 0.88
C GLN A 101 -0.41 -20.99 0.49
N GLU A 102 -0.31 -19.67 0.66
CA GLU A 102 0.86 -18.87 0.34
C GLU A 102 1.60 -18.42 1.59
N THR A 103 2.91 -18.14 1.44
CA THR A 103 3.77 -17.67 2.52
C THR A 103 3.62 -16.17 2.71
N ASN A 104 2.41 -15.71 3.07
CA ASN A 104 2.14 -14.34 3.41
C ASN A 104 1.22 -14.26 4.65
N LEU A 105 1.27 -13.13 5.36
CA LEU A 105 0.48 -12.92 6.56
C LEU A 105 -0.92 -12.38 6.23
N HIS A 106 -1.06 -11.64 5.14
CA HIS A 106 -2.33 -10.98 4.82
C HIS A 106 -3.45 -11.97 4.48
N ASN A 107 -3.12 -13.18 4.02
CA ASN A 107 -4.09 -14.23 3.73
C ASN A 107 -4.27 -15.25 4.87
N LEU A 108 -3.70 -15.01 6.06
CA LEU A 108 -3.87 -15.90 7.21
C LEU A 108 -5.31 -15.91 7.72
N VAL A 109 -5.74 -17.10 8.19
CA VAL A 109 -7.01 -17.34 8.87
C VAL A 109 -6.70 -17.78 10.29
N VAL A 110 -7.11 -16.99 11.29
CA VAL A 110 -6.92 -17.30 12.71
C VAL A 110 -8.27 -17.33 13.40
N GLY A 111 -8.59 -18.45 14.04
CA GLY A 111 -9.88 -18.62 14.71
C GLY A 111 -11.09 -18.49 13.79
N GLY A 112 -10.95 -18.82 12.51
CA GLY A 112 -12.02 -18.68 11.51
C GLY A 112 -12.18 -17.26 10.95
N VAL A 113 -11.36 -16.30 11.39
CA VAL A 113 -11.36 -14.92 10.90
C VAL A 113 -10.19 -14.72 9.95
N LYS A 114 -10.46 -14.23 8.75
CA LYS A 114 -9.41 -13.80 7.81
C LYS A 114 -8.73 -12.54 8.35
N ILE A 115 -7.43 -12.61 8.62
CA ILE A 115 -6.63 -11.46 9.09
C ILE A 115 -6.68 -10.31 8.08
N ASN A 116 -6.71 -10.63 6.79
CA ASN A 116 -6.87 -9.65 5.72
C ASN A 116 -8.04 -8.69 6.00
N LYS A 117 -9.23 -9.21 6.34
CA LYS A 117 -10.41 -8.37 6.57
C LYS A 117 -10.23 -7.41 7.76
N LEU A 118 -9.55 -7.83 8.82
CA LEU A 118 -9.39 -7.01 10.02
C LEU A 118 -8.22 -6.02 9.88
N VAL A 119 -7.06 -6.51 9.48
CA VAL A 119 -5.81 -5.73 9.48
C VAL A 119 -5.66 -4.93 8.18
N PHE A 120 -5.78 -5.58 7.05
CA PHE A 120 -5.53 -4.95 5.76
C PHE A 120 -6.73 -4.17 5.18
N SER A 121 -7.95 -4.43 5.64
CA SER A 121 -9.10 -3.60 5.25
C SER A 121 -9.36 -2.52 6.32
N ILE A 122 -9.76 -2.90 7.54
CA ILE A 122 -10.24 -1.93 8.54
C ILE A 122 -9.09 -1.06 9.06
N LEU A 123 -7.98 -1.67 9.51
CA LEU A 123 -6.86 -0.90 10.06
C LEU A 123 -6.13 -0.09 8.98
N LEU A 124 -6.00 -0.62 7.76
CA LEU A 124 -5.39 0.10 6.65
C LEU A 124 -6.22 1.33 6.27
N ILE A 125 -7.55 1.18 6.12
CA ILE A 125 -8.45 2.31 5.85
C ILE A 125 -8.35 3.37 6.95
N ALA A 126 -8.36 2.95 8.22
CA ALA A 126 -8.22 3.87 9.33
C ALA A 126 -6.85 4.58 9.31
N ALA A 127 -5.76 3.85 9.05
CA ALA A 127 -4.41 4.40 8.94
C ALA A 127 -4.29 5.39 7.77
N LEU A 128 -4.82 5.05 6.59
CA LEU A 128 -4.87 5.93 5.42
C LEU A 128 -5.73 7.17 5.70
N GLY A 129 -6.88 7.00 6.36
CA GLY A 129 -7.73 8.11 6.78
C GLY A 129 -7.00 9.07 7.72
N VAL A 130 -6.30 8.56 8.73
CA VAL A 130 -5.46 9.36 9.61
C VAL A 130 -4.33 10.03 8.84
N PHE A 131 -3.64 9.30 7.97
CA PHE A 131 -2.50 9.79 7.22
C PHE A 131 -2.90 10.88 6.21
N PHE A 132 -3.93 10.66 5.40
CA PHE A 132 -4.33 11.59 4.36
C PHE A 132 -5.23 12.73 4.83
N LEU A 133 -6.05 12.54 5.87
CA LEU A 133 -7.02 13.55 6.31
C LEU A 133 -6.59 14.25 7.61
N VAL A 134 -6.26 13.46 8.64
CA VAL A 134 -5.99 14.02 9.96
C VAL A 134 -4.59 14.65 10.03
N LEU A 135 -3.58 13.98 9.49
CA LEU A 135 -2.19 14.41 9.60
C LEU A 135 -1.92 15.74 8.89
N PRO A 136 -2.35 15.99 7.64
CA PRO A 136 -2.19 17.29 6.97
C PRO A 136 -2.92 18.43 7.70
N TRP A 137 -4.10 18.14 8.22
CA TRP A 137 -4.88 19.11 9.01
C TRP A 137 -4.16 19.48 10.30
N LEU A 138 -3.70 18.48 11.09
CA LEU A 138 -2.93 18.71 12.31
C LEU A 138 -1.60 19.42 12.04
N TYR A 139 -0.92 19.08 10.97
CA TYR A 139 0.32 19.73 10.56
C TYR A 139 0.14 21.25 10.33
N GLN A 140 -1.00 21.66 9.79
CA GLN A 140 -1.30 23.07 9.59
C GLN A 140 -1.75 23.78 10.86
N LYS A 141 -2.57 23.14 11.69
CA LYS A 141 -3.20 23.75 12.86
C LYS A 141 -2.34 23.73 14.12
N SER A 142 -1.43 22.77 14.26
CA SER A 142 -0.67 22.54 15.50
C SER A 142 0.84 22.72 15.29
N LYS A 143 1.39 23.83 15.83
CA LYS A 143 2.83 24.10 15.82
C LYS A 143 3.66 22.97 16.49
N PRO A 144 3.24 22.35 17.62
CA PRO A 144 3.95 21.21 18.21
C PRO A 144 3.99 19.99 17.28
N VAL A 145 2.85 19.63 16.66
CA VAL A 145 2.75 18.51 15.74
C VAL A 145 3.64 18.73 14.51
N ARG A 146 3.58 19.91 13.91
CA ARG A 146 4.47 20.28 12.79
C ARG A 146 5.93 20.09 13.15
N ARG A 147 6.37 20.64 14.30
CA ARG A 147 7.77 20.49 14.75
C ARG A 147 8.17 19.04 14.99
N PHE A 148 7.26 18.23 15.52
CA PHE A 148 7.49 16.80 15.71
C PHE A 148 7.66 16.08 14.39
N LEU A 149 6.75 16.27 13.43
CA LEU A 149 6.78 15.64 12.11
C LEU A 149 8.02 16.07 11.29
N ASP A 150 8.35 17.36 11.28
CA ASP A 150 9.56 17.87 10.62
C ASP A 150 10.86 17.26 11.21
N ARG A 151 10.88 17.02 12.52
CA ARG A 151 12.02 16.39 13.20
C ARG A 151 12.07 14.87 12.98
N SER A 152 10.93 14.24 12.80
CA SER A 152 10.81 12.78 12.62
C SER A 152 11.05 12.35 11.17
N GLY A 153 10.93 13.27 10.21
CA GLY A 153 11.03 12.93 8.79
C GLY A 153 9.84 12.13 8.26
N VAL A 154 8.73 12.08 9.00
CA VAL A 154 7.48 11.49 8.53
C VAL A 154 6.97 12.31 7.37
N PRO A 155 6.69 11.71 6.20
CA PRO A 155 6.10 12.42 5.09
C PRO A 155 4.67 12.90 5.46
N VAL A 156 4.36 14.14 5.11
CA VAL A 156 3.02 14.69 5.30
C VAL A 156 2.39 14.89 3.93
N PRO A 157 1.24 14.26 3.66
CA PRO A 157 0.55 14.43 2.38
C PRO A 157 0.22 15.88 2.10
N GLN A 158 0.39 16.30 0.86
CA GLN A 158 -0.04 17.61 0.41
C GLN A 158 -1.52 17.58 0.00
N TRP A 159 -2.21 18.72 0.03
CA TRP A 159 -3.64 18.78 -0.24
C TRP A 159 -4.03 18.25 -1.62
N TYR A 160 -3.17 18.36 -2.63
CA TYR A 160 -3.46 17.77 -3.92
C TYR A 160 -3.47 16.23 -3.85
N GLN A 161 -2.59 15.61 -3.04
CA GLN A 161 -2.58 14.15 -2.82
C GLN A 161 -3.85 13.71 -2.07
N VAL A 162 -4.27 14.50 -1.06
CA VAL A 162 -5.54 14.27 -0.34
C VAL A 162 -6.72 14.32 -1.32
N PHE A 163 -6.79 15.35 -2.17
CA PHE A 163 -7.85 15.47 -3.17
C PHE A 163 -7.83 14.29 -4.15
N VAL A 164 -6.66 13.92 -4.63
CA VAL A 164 -6.52 12.78 -5.56
C VAL A 164 -6.99 11.50 -4.91
N ILE A 165 -6.57 11.15 -3.68
CA ILE A 165 -6.98 9.90 -3.03
C ILE A 165 -8.50 9.85 -2.77
N LEU A 166 -9.13 10.99 -2.41
CA LEU A 166 -10.58 11.06 -2.24
C LEU A 166 -11.33 10.90 -3.56
N LEU A 167 -10.81 11.51 -4.64
CA LEU A 167 -11.36 11.32 -5.98
C LEU A 167 -11.25 9.86 -6.43
N LEU A 168 -10.09 9.22 -6.19
CA LEU A 168 -9.84 7.83 -6.49
C LEU A 168 -10.82 6.93 -5.76
N PHE A 169 -10.98 7.13 -4.45
CA PHE A 169 -11.93 6.39 -3.64
C PHE A 169 -13.36 6.56 -4.16
N GLY A 170 -13.78 7.79 -4.48
CA GLY A 170 -15.10 8.05 -5.06
C GLY A 170 -15.30 7.37 -6.42
N LEU A 171 -14.29 7.37 -7.30
CA LEU A 171 -14.37 6.72 -8.60
C LEU A 171 -14.42 5.19 -8.50
N THR A 172 -13.64 4.58 -7.59
CA THR A 172 -13.66 3.12 -7.40
C THR A 172 -14.99 2.62 -6.85
N THR A 173 -15.71 3.42 -6.05
CA THR A 173 -17.05 3.05 -5.56
C THR A 173 -18.13 3.06 -6.66
N LEU A 174 -17.88 3.75 -7.77
CA LEU A 174 -18.81 3.78 -8.93
C LEU A 174 -18.62 2.58 -9.88
N ILE A 175 -17.58 1.78 -9.70
CA ILE A 175 -17.32 0.62 -10.55
C ILE A 175 -18.25 -0.53 -10.10
N PRO A 176 -19.12 -1.08 -10.96
CA PRO A 176 -20.09 -2.11 -10.60
C PRO A 176 -19.46 -3.51 -10.56
N ILE A 177 -18.48 -3.70 -9.68
CA ILE A 177 -17.71 -4.94 -9.57
C ILE A 177 -17.57 -5.29 -8.08
N PRO A 178 -17.27 -6.58 -7.74
CA PRO A 178 -17.05 -6.98 -6.36
C PRO A 178 -16.02 -6.08 -5.65
N GLU A 179 -16.37 -5.62 -4.46
CA GLU A 179 -15.58 -4.66 -3.66
C GLU A 179 -14.10 -5.04 -3.53
N SER A 180 -13.80 -6.35 -3.42
CA SER A 180 -12.42 -6.83 -3.28
C SER A 180 -11.50 -6.40 -4.43
N LYS A 181 -12.01 -6.33 -5.66
CA LYS A 181 -11.22 -5.94 -6.85
C LYS A 181 -11.06 -4.44 -7.00
N ASN A 182 -11.97 -3.66 -6.44
CA ASN A 182 -11.85 -2.21 -6.37
C ASN A 182 -10.75 -1.79 -5.39
N TRP A 183 -10.52 -2.56 -4.33
CA TRP A 183 -9.44 -2.31 -3.37
C TRP A 183 -8.06 -2.44 -3.99
N GLU A 184 -7.81 -3.43 -4.83
CA GLU A 184 -6.54 -3.59 -5.56
C GLU A 184 -6.17 -2.33 -6.36
N LEU A 185 -7.15 -1.74 -7.06
CA LEU A 185 -6.95 -0.50 -7.79
C LEU A 185 -6.64 0.69 -6.87
N LEU A 186 -7.37 0.80 -5.75
CA LEU A 186 -7.18 1.88 -4.80
C LEU A 186 -5.81 1.80 -4.13
N GLU A 187 -5.37 0.62 -3.73
CA GLU A 187 -4.06 0.36 -3.13
C GLU A 187 -2.94 0.72 -4.10
N CYS A 188 -3.03 0.25 -5.35
CA CYS A 188 -2.07 0.59 -6.39
C CYS A 188 -1.95 2.10 -6.59
N CYS A 189 -3.08 2.79 -6.68
CA CYS A 189 -3.09 4.24 -6.87
C CYS A 189 -2.58 4.99 -5.63
N ALA A 190 -2.91 4.53 -4.42
CA ALA A 190 -2.41 5.11 -3.18
C ALA A 190 -0.89 5.02 -3.09
N VAL A 191 -0.31 3.87 -3.41
CA VAL A 191 1.16 3.66 -3.41
C VAL A 191 1.87 4.61 -4.37
N GLN A 192 1.26 4.93 -5.54
CA GLN A 192 1.86 5.85 -6.51
C GLN A 192 1.82 7.32 -6.07
N LEU A 193 1.10 7.67 -5.00
CA LEU A 193 1.03 9.03 -4.44
C LEU A 193 2.11 9.31 -3.38
N PHE A 194 2.83 8.27 -2.94
CA PHE A 194 3.96 8.39 -2.03
C PHE A 194 5.27 8.59 -2.77
#